data_26a68fe9553e35c9155c75229d66db0e
#
_entry.id   26a68fe9553e35c9155c75229d66db0e
#
_cell.length_a   1.000
_cell.length_b   1.000
_cell.length_c   1.000
_cell.angle_alpha   90.00
_cell.angle_beta   90.00
_cell.angle_gamma   90.00
#
_symmetry.space_group_name_H-M   'P 1'
#
loop_
_entity.id
_entity.type
_entity.pdbx_description
1 polymer ?
#
loop_
_entity_poly.entity_id
_entity_poly.type
_entity_poly.pdbx_seq_one_letter_code
_entity_poly.pdbx_strand_id
1 'polypeptide(L)'
;GITQDELFEKLDINPKIDTMENIFTMPQQDVRWIVPEIIRSAITLGMRQAPFYPEIIASDQSISGLSAIMPMINMSDAAPAKVNEAETIPLGDVSFGQKSVSLFKIGKGFKLTDEVRNYVSLDVLAIYLRDFGVQLGYAMDTLAMDVVINGNKPDGSESAPVIGVYETTKGITYKDLLHIWVRAARMGRNFTTM
;
A
#
# COMPACT_ATOMS: atom_id res chain seq x y z
N GLY A 1 24.83 1.57 13.78
CA GLY A 1 23.81 1.19 14.74
C GLY A 1 24.05 -0.24 15.19
N ILE A 2 23.73 -0.58 16.42
CA ILE A 2 23.85 -1.93 16.97
C ILE A 2 22.83 -2.80 16.22
N THR A 3 23.25 -3.97 15.76
CA THR A 3 22.36 -4.95 15.13
C THR A 3 21.49 -5.65 16.17
N GLN A 4 20.39 -6.25 15.77
CA GLN A 4 19.49 -6.96 16.68
C GLN A 4 20.19 -8.15 17.36
N ASP A 5 21.05 -8.84 16.63
CA ASP A 5 21.83 -9.97 17.15
C ASP A 5 22.86 -9.54 18.19
N GLU A 6 23.58 -8.42 17.95
CA GLU A 6 24.52 -7.85 18.93
C GLU A 6 23.81 -7.38 20.21
N LEU A 7 22.56 -6.97 20.10
CA LEU A 7 21.74 -6.53 21.23
C LEU A 7 21.32 -7.74 22.07
N PHE A 8 20.91 -8.84 21.42
CA PHE A 8 20.59 -10.09 22.09
C PHE A 8 21.81 -10.68 22.83
N GLU A 9 22.99 -10.66 22.19
CA GLU A 9 24.23 -11.14 22.81
C GLU A 9 24.61 -10.31 24.04
N LYS A 10 24.51 -8.98 23.99
CA LYS A 10 24.80 -8.09 25.13
C LYS A 10 23.86 -8.28 26.32
N LEU A 11 22.63 -8.72 26.08
CA LEU A 11 21.61 -8.87 27.11
C LEU A 11 21.44 -10.33 27.55
N ASP A 12 22.28 -11.22 27.04
CA ASP A 12 22.22 -12.67 27.31
C ASP A 12 20.85 -13.28 27.01
N ILE A 13 20.23 -12.84 25.90
CA ILE A 13 18.94 -13.32 25.43
C ILE A 13 19.17 -14.32 24.30
N ASN A 14 18.67 -15.54 24.47
CA ASN A 14 18.67 -16.54 23.42
C ASN A 14 17.28 -16.65 22.79
N PRO A 15 17.05 -16.07 21.59
CA PRO A 15 15.70 -16.03 20.99
C PRO A 15 15.11 -17.40 20.68
N LYS A 16 15.93 -18.44 20.61
CA LYS A 16 15.50 -19.82 20.34
C LYS A 16 14.96 -20.55 21.59
N ILE A 17 15.36 -20.11 22.77
CA ILE A 17 15.07 -20.77 24.05
C ILE A 17 14.18 -19.87 24.92
N ASP A 18 14.48 -18.57 24.94
CA ASP A 18 13.80 -17.64 25.83
C ASP A 18 12.39 -17.35 25.37
N THR A 19 11.47 -17.33 26.33
CA THR A 19 10.07 -16.99 26.14
C THR A 19 9.83 -15.53 26.51
N MET A 20 8.67 -15.00 26.16
CA MET A 20 8.29 -13.64 26.57
C MET A 20 8.29 -13.49 28.10
N GLU A 21 7.84 -14.51 28.82
CA GLU A 21 7.81 -14.47 30.28
C GLU A 21 9.20 -14.40 30.91
N ASN A 22 10.15 -15.15 30.35
CA ASN A 22 11.53 -15.11 30.80
C ASN A 22 12.10 -13.69 30.71
N ILE A 23 11.83 -12.99 29.61
CA ILE A 23 12.31 -11.63 29.40
C ILE A 23 11.64 -10.65 30.37
N PHE A 24 10.32 -10.77 30.60
CA PHE A 24 9.63 -9.89 31.55
C PHE A 24 10.04 -10.10 33.00
N THR A 25 10.54 -11.30 33.35
CA THR A 25 10.99 -11.62 34.69
C THR A 25 12.48 -11.33 34.91
N MET A 26 13.24 -10.99 33.86
CA MET A 26 14.64 -10.59 34.00
C MET A 26 14.79 -9.36 34.91
N PRO A 27 15.81 -9.33 35.77
CA PRO A 27 16.00 -8.24 36.74
C PRO A 27 16.35 -6.90 36.11
N GLN A 28 16.84 -6.89 34.89
CA GLN A 28 17.19 -5.66 34.17
C GLN A 28 15.95 -5.01 33.58
N GLN A 29 15.60 -3.82 34.04
CA GLN A 29 14.42 -3.09 33.56
C GLN A 29 14.48 -2.75 32.06
N ASP A 30 15.66 -2.58 31.50
CA ASP A 30 15.84 -2.20 30.10
C ASP A 30 15.45 -3.31 29.12
N VAL A 31 15.50 -4.57 29.56
CA VAL A 31 15.12 -5.74 28.74
C VAL A 31 13.64 -5.73 28.35
N ARG A 32 12.77 -5.18 29.19
CA ARG A 32 11.32 -5.13 28.93
C ARG A 32 10.95 -4.31 27.70
N TRP A 33 11.78 -3.33 27.34
CA TRP A 33 11.55 -2.49 26.17
C TRP A 33 11.90 -3.17 24.85
N ILE A 34 12.62 -4.27 24.91
CA ILE A 34 13.05 -5.02 23.73
C ILE A 34 11.89 -5.79 23.10
N VAL A 35 10.99 -6.34 23.89
CA VAL A 35 9.84 -7.13 23.39
C VAL A 35 8.97 -6.34 22.42
N PRO A 36 8.52 -5.11 22.72
CA PRO A 36 7.81 -4.27 21.77
C PRO A 36 8.60 -3.98 20.49
N GLU A 37 9.91 -3.83 20.59
CA GLU A 37 10.75 -3.55 19.41
C GLU A 37 10.94 -4.80 18.53
N ILE A 38 11.07 -5.98 19.11
CA ILE A 38 11.08 -7.26 18.38
C ILE A 38 9.76 -7.43 17.63
N ILE A 39 8.63 -7.21 18.30
CA ILE A 39 7.30 -7.29 17.71
C ILE A 39 7.18 -6.31 16.55
N ARG A 40 7.56 -5.06 16.75
CA ARG A 40 7.51 -4.02 15.74
C ARG A 40 8.39 -4.35 14.53
N SER A 41 9.63 -4.79 14.76
CA SER A 41 10.58 -5.13 13.69
C SER A 41 10.09 -6.32 12.87
N ALA A 42 9.57 -7.37 13.52
CA ALA A 42 9.03 -8.56 12.85
C ALA A 42 7.82 -8.21 11.96
N ILE A 43 6.87 -7.43 12.47
CA ILE A 43 5.71 -6.97 11.69
C ILE A 43 6.14 -6.08 10.53
N THR A 44 7.05 -5.13 10.75
CA THR A 44 7.56 -4.23 9.71
C THR A 44 8.29 -4.99 8.62
N LEU A 45 9.07 -6.01 8.99
CA LEU A 45 9.75 -6.87 8.02
C LEU A 45 8.74 -7.66 7.18
N GLY A 46 7.68 -8.19 7.79
CA GLY A 46 6.60 -8.86 7.09
C GLY A 46 5.89 -7.93 6.11
N MET A 47 5.53 -6.74 6.55
CA MET A 47 4.86 -5.73 5.69
C MET A 47 5.70 -5.35 4.46
N ARG A 48 7.02 -5.31 4.58
CA ARG A 48 7.90 -4.95 3.45
C ARG A 48 8.07 -6.05 2.41
N GLN A 49 7.72 -7.29 2.73
CA GLN A 49 7.94 -8.41 1.83
C GLN A 49 6.87 -8.60 0.77
N ALA A 50 5.68 -8.09 1.01
CA ALA A 50 4.50 -8.44 0.22
C ALA A 50 3.90 -7.29 -0.61
N PRO A 51 3.97 -5.99 -0.24
CA PRO A 51 3.15 -5.00 -0.92
C PRO A 51 3.69 -4.65 -2.31
N PHE A 52 2.83 -4.73 -3.30
CA PHE A 52 3.11 -4.25 -4.66
C PHE A 52 2.56 -2.84 -4.92
N TYR A 53 1.68 -2.32 -4.03
CA TYR A 53 1.08 -1.00 -4.20
C TYR A 53 2.09 0.15 -4.37
N PRO A 54 3.32 0.12 -3.77
CA PRO A 54 4.29 1.18 -3.98
C PRO A 54 4.78 1.30 -5.43
N GLU A 55 4.71 0.22 -6.21
CA GLU A 55 5.09 0.22 -7.63
C GLU A 55 4.04 0.93 -8.52
N ILE A 56 2.80 1.02 -8.04
CA ILE A 56 1.68 1.64 -8.76
C ILE A 56 1.57 3.12 -8.41
N ILE A 57 2.02 3.51 -7.21
CA ILE A 57 1.91 4.88 -6.71
C ILE A 57 2.96 5.76 -7.35
N ALA A 58 2.53 6.86 -7.98
CA ALA A 58 3.44 7.83 -8.59
C ALA A 58 4.14 8.74 -7.57
N SER A 59 3.53 8.99 -6.42
CA SER A 59 4.06 9.89 -5.38
C SER A 59 3.51 9.51 -4.02
N ASP A 60 4.37 9.55 -3.01
CA ASP A 60 4.03 9.38 -1.60
C ASP A 60 4.21 10.70 -0.87
N GLN A 61 3.19 11.15 -0.12
CA GLN A 61 3.21 12.40 0.61
C GLN A 61 2.82 12.17 2.07
N SER A 62 3.64 12.71 2.97
CA SER A 62 3.34 12.69 4.40
C SER A 62 2.30 13.75 4.75
N ILE A 63 1.24 13.34 5.42
CA ILE A 63 0.15 14.20 5.85
C ILE A 63 0.14 14.28 7.38
N SER A 64 0.09 15.50 7.93
CA SER A 64 0.10 15.74 9.38
C SER A 64 -1.29 15.88 10.01
N GLY A 65 -2.37 15.61 9.29
CA GLY A 65 -3.75 15.77 9.76
C GLY A 65 -4.64 14.56 9.44
N LEU A 66 -5.90 14.61 9.82
CA LEU A 66 -6.91 13.59 9.49
C LEU A 66 -7.45 13.70 8.07
N SER A 67 -7.24 14.82 7.42
CA SER A 67 -7.62 15.05 6.03
C SER A 67 -6.57 15.91 5.34
N ALA A 68 -6.41 15.70 4.05
CA ALA A 68 -5.55 16.52 3.21
C ALA A 68 -6.36 17.11 2.06
N ILE A 69 -6.01 18.33 1.68
CA ILE A 69 -6.52 18.98 0.48
C ILE A 69 -5.47 18.80 -0.61
N MET A 70 -5.83 18.03 -1.65
CA MET A 70 -4.97 17.86 -2.81
C MET A 70 -5.35 18.86 -3.89
N PRO A 71 -4.42 19.69 -4.37
CA PRO A 71 -4.68 20.56 -5.52
C PRO A 71 -4.79 19.67 -6.77
N MET A 72 -5.81 19.89 -7.58
CA MET A 72 -5.98 19.29 -8.88
C MET A 72 -5.89 20.34 -9.96
N ILE A 73 -5.15 20.06 -11.01
CA ILE A 73 -5.09 20.89 -12.20
C ILE A 73 -6.03 20.28 -13.23
N ASN A 74 -7.10 20.99 -13.56
CA ASN A 74 -8.00 20.62 -14.63
C ASN A 74 -7.61 21.42 -15.87
N MET A 75 -7.21 20.73 -16.92
CA MET A 75 -6.94 21.32 -18.22
C MET A 75 -8.15 21.04 -19.12
N SER A 76 -8.80 22.08 -19.61
CA SER A 76 -9.71 21.92 -20.74
C SER A 76 -8.85 21.94 -22.00
N ASP A 77 -8.71 20.78 -22.60
CA ASP A 77 -7.84 20.57 -23.76
C ASP A 77 -8.55 21.07 -25.02
N ALA A 78 -8.22 22.28 -25.44
CA ALA A 78 -8.50 22.68 -26.80
C ALA A 78 -7.49 21.98 -27.70
N ALA A 79 -7.91 20.96 -28.45
CA ALA A 79 -7.04 20.27 -29.38
C ALA A 79 -6.37 21.27 -30.33
N PRO A 80 -5.04 21.16 -30.55
CA PRO A 80 -4.36 22.05 -31.49
C PRO A 80 -4.97 21.91 -32.88
N ALA A 81 -5.49 23.00 -33.42
CA ALA A 81 -6.10 23.06 -34.73
C ALA A 81 -5.25 23.88 -35.69
N LYS A 82 -5.34 23.58 -37.01
CA LYS A 82 -4.76 24.44 -38.03
C LYS A 82 -5.52 25.75 -38.08
N VAL A 83 -4.84 26.84 -37.81
CA VAL A 83 -5.41 28.20 -37.79
C VAL A 83 -5.03 28.91 -39.10
N ASN A 84 -6.00 29.49 -39.79
CA ASN A 84 -5.78 30.28 -40.95
C ASN A 84 -5.34 31.72 -40.57
N GLU A 85 -4.85 32.47 -41.59
CA GLU A 85 -4.44 33.84 -41.37
C GLU A 85 -5.63 34.70 -40.90
N ALA A 86 -5.45 35.43 -39.79
CA ALA A 86 -6.49 36.20 -39.09
C ALA A 86 -7.63 35.41 -38.37
N GLU A 87 -7.47 34.12 -38.15
CA GLU A 87 -8.41 33.29 -37.39
C GLU A 87 -8.02 33.27 -35.91
N THR A 88 -9.03 33.14 -35.05
CA THR A 88 -8.81 33.08 -33.59
C THR A 88 -8.13 31.76 -33.20
N ILE A 89 -7.01 31.84 -32.48
CA ILE A 89 -6.31 30.67 -31.95
C ILE A 89 -7.17 30.04 -30.84
N PRO A 90 -7.40 28.71 -30.86
CA PRO A 90 -8.12 28.02 -29.80
C PRO A 90 -7.31 28.12 -28.50
N LEU A 91 -7.94 28.63 -27.43
CA LEU A 91 -7.36 28.81 -26.12
C LEU A 91 -7.84 27.65 -25.22
N GLY A 92 -6.89 27.00 -24.54
CA GLY A 92 -7.19 26.05 -23.47
C GLY A 92 -7.23 26.76 -22.11
N ASP A 93 -8.18 26.41 -21.27
CA ASP A 93 -8.29 26.91 -19.90
C ASP A 93 -7.63 25.95 -18.91
N VAL A 94 -6.83 26.50 -18.00
CA VAL A 94 -6.26 25.78 -16.86
C VAL A 94 -6.97 26.25 -15.60
N SER A 95 -7.73 25.37 -14.97
CA SER A 95 -8.40 25.66 -13.72
C SER A 95 -7.83 24.80 -12.57
N PHE A 96 -7.80 25.41 -11.37
CA PHE A 96 -7.38 24.72 -10.15
C PHE A 96 -8.62 24.24 -9.40
N GLY A 97 -8.67 22.91 -9.18
CA GLY A 97 -9.63 22.28 -8.29
C GLY A 97 -8.96 21.86 -6.98
N GLN A 98 -9.77 21.60 -5.97
CA GLN A 98 -9.34 21.05 -4.70
C GLN A 98 -10.12 19.76 -4.43
N LYS A 99 -9.39 18.70 -4.09
CA LYS A 99 -10.00 17.43 -3.66
C LYS A 99 -9.62 17.18 -2.21
N SER A 100 -10.63 17.02 -1.35
CA SER A 100 -10.43 16.61 0.03
C SER A 100 -10.32 15.10 0.10
N VAL A 101 -9.25 14.61 0.68
CA VAL A 101 -8.99 13.19 0.92
C VAL A 101 -8.93 12.96 2.42
N SER A 102 -9.77 12.05 2.93
CA SER A 102 -9.76 11.65 4.34
C SER A 102 -8.90 10.41 4.54
N LEU A 103 -8.15 10.42 5.65
CA LEU A 103 -7.35 9.29 6.06
C LEU A 103 -8.22 8.24 6.78
N PHE A 104 -7.93 6.98 6.53
CA PHE A 104 -8.51 5.86 7.27
C PHE A 104 -7.42 5.02 7.92
N LYS A 105 -7.77 4.30 8.97
CA LYS A 105 -6.87 3.39 9.67
C LYS A 105 -7.15 1.96 9.27
N ILE A 106 -6.07 1.23 8.98
CA ILE A 106 -6.10 -0.22 8.87
C ILE A 106 -5.45 -0.76 10.14
N GLY A 107 -6.06 -1.73 10.77
CA GLY A 107 -5.51 -2.35 11.96
C GLY A 107 -6.06 -3.75 12.16
N LYS A 108 -5.22 -4.62 12.66
CA LYS A 108 -5.58 -5.97 13.10
C LYS A 108 -4.99 -6.18 14.47
N GLY A 109 -5.80 -6.63 15.43
CA GLY A 109 -5.35 -7.01 16.77
C GLY A 109 -4.98 -8.50 16.82
N PHE A 110 -4.08 -8.87 17.70
CA PHE A 110 -3.82 -10.25 18.05
C PHE A 110 -3.92 -10.42 19.57
N LYS A 111 -4.36 -11.58 20.00
CA LYS A 111 -4.44 -11.94 21.41
C LYS A 111 -3.52 -13.13 21.65
N LEU A 112 -2.60 -12.99 22.58
CA LEU A 112 -1.74 -14.07 23.04
C LEU A 112 -2.39 -14.73 24.25
N THR A 113 -2.40 -16.05 24.29
CA THR A 113 -2.76 -16.83 25.47
C THR A 113 -1.58 -16.92 26.42
N ASP A 114 -1.85 -17.17 27.70
CA ASP A 114 -0.80 -17.34 28.71
C ASP A 114 0.12 -18.52 28.36
N GLU A 115 -0.40 -19.54 27.71
CA GLU A 115 0.38 -20.68 27.24
C GLU A 115 1.41 -20.26 26.18
N VAL A 116 1.00 -19.45 25.21
CA VAL A 116 1.93 -18.94 24.18
C VAL A 116 2.99 -18.04 24.81
N ARG A 117 2.61 -17.20 25.75
CA ARG A 117 3.56 -16.33 26.47
C ARG A 117 4.61 -17.11 27.25
N ASN A 118 4.22 -18.22 27.89
CA ASN A 118 5.06 -18.97 28.80
C ASN A 118 5.89 -20.05 28.11
N TYR A 119 5.42 -20.63 27.00
CA TYR A 119 6.01 -21.81 26.41
C TYR A 119 6.57 -21.60 24.99
N VAL A 120 6.20 -20.54 24.31
CA VAL A 120 6.64 -20.28 22.95
C VAL A 120 7.90 -19.41 22.96
N SER A 121 8.94 -19.86 22.25
CA SER A 121 10.18 -19.09 22.09
C SER A 121 9.94 -17.82 21.25
N LEU A 122 10.80 -16.81 21.46
CA LEU A 122 10.75 -15.55 20.74
C LEU A 122 10.88 -15.71 19.23
N ASP A 123 11.68 -16.66 18.78
CA ASP A 123 11.89 -16.92 17.35
C ASP A 123 10.60 -17.41 16.68
N VAL A 124 9.89 -18.34 17.30
CA VAL A 124 8.60 -18.82 16.80
C VAL A 124 7.54 -17.70 16.81
N LEU A 125 7.55 -16.88 17.86
CA LEU A 125 6.67 -15.72 17.93
C LEU A 125 6.98 -14.70 16.82
N ALA A 126 8.25 -14.46 16.54
CA ALA A 126 8.68 -13.55 15.47
C ALA A 126 8.23 -14.04 14.09
N ILE A 127 8.27 -15.35 13.81
CA ILE A 127 7.75 -15.95 12.57
C ILE A 127 6.26 -15.67 12.43
N TYR A 128 5.49 -15.89 13.50
CA TYR A 128 4.05 -15.63 13.49
C TYR A 128 3.73 -14.15 13.27
N LEU A 129 4.46 -13.26 13.93
CA LEU A 129 4.28 -11.80 13.78
C LEU A 129 4.69 -11.32 12.39
N ARG A 130 5.66 -11.97 11.77
CA ARG A 130 6.04 -11.69 10.39
C ARG A 130 4.92 -12.05 9.41
N ASP A 131 4.29 -13.22 9.57
CA ASP A 131 3.12 -13.61 8.77
C ASP A 131 1.96 -12.63 8.96
N PHE A 132 1.74 -12.17 10.18
CA PHE A 132 0.78 -11.11 10.49
C PHE A 132 1.10 -9.82 9.73
N GLY A 133 2.37 -9.44 9.63
CA GLY A 133 2.84 -8.30 8.83
C GLY A 133 2.55 -8.47 7.33
N VAL A 134 2.78 -9.67 6.79
CA VAL A 134 2.48 -9.99 5.39
C VAL A 134 0.97 -9.82 5.10
N GLN A 135 0.11 -10.32 5.99
CA GLN A 135 -1.35 -10.15 5.86
C GLN A 135 -1.77 -8.68 5.87
N LEU A 136 -1.11 -7.86 6.69
CA LEU A 136 -1.35 -6.42 6.71
C LEU A 136 -0.92 -5.75 5.39
N GLY A 137 0.21 -6.18 4.81
CA GLY A 137 0.66 -5.75 3.47
C GLY A 137 -0.38 -6.08 2.38
N TYR A 138 -0.90 -7.30 2.35
CA TYR A 138 -1.96 -7.67 1.41
C TYR A 138 -3.26 -6.87 1.60
N ALA A 139 -3.61 -6.53 2.83
CA ALA A 139 -4.76 -5.68 3.08
C ALA A 139 -4.55 -4.26 2.51
N MET A 140 -3.33 -3.72 2.59
CA MET A 140 -2.98 -2.44 1.98
C MET A 140 -3.05 -2.51 0.45
N ASP A 141 -2.53 -3.57 -0.16
CA ASP A 141 -2.63 -3.80 -1.61
C ASP A 141 -4.08 -3.87 -2.08
N THR A 142 -4.92 -4.62 -1.37
CA THR A 142 -6.34 -4.76 -1.69
C THR A 142 -7.05 -3.41 -1.65
N LEU A 143 -6.77 -2.60 -0.63
CA LEU A 143 -7.35 -1.25 -0.52
C LEU A 143 -6.84 -0.30 -1.59
N ALA A 144 -5.55 -0.36 -1.93
CA ALA A 144 -4.99 0.44 -3.01
C ALA A 144 -5.66 0.09 -4.35
N MET A 145 -5.83 -1.21 -4.64
CA MET A 145 -6.51 -1.67 -5.84
C MET A 145 -7.99 -1.32 -5.85
N ASP A 146 -8.67 -1.39 -4.71
CA ASP A 146 -10.07 -0.98 -4.60
C ASP A 146 -10.24 0.51 -4.95
N VAL A 147 -9.36 1.37 -4.45
CA VAL A 147 -9.36 2.81 -4.79
C VAL A 147 -9.07 3.03 -6.29
N VAL A 148 -8.15 2.26 -6.89
CA VAL A 148 -7.84 2.38 -8.32
C VAL A 148 -9.03 1.96 -9.19
N ILE A 149 -9.76 0.91 -8.79
CA ILE A 149 -10.88 0.36 -9.57
C ILE A 149 -12.18 1.13 -9.31
N ASN A 150 -12.52 1.35 -8.04
CA ASN A 150 -13.81 1.87 -7.62
C ASN A 150 -13.80 3.37 -7.30
N GLY A 151 -12.59 3.96 -7.21
CA GLY A 151 -12.41 5.35 -6.80
C GLY A 151 -12.55 5.53 -5.29
N ASN A 152 -12.42 6.76 -4.83
CA ASN A 152 -12.48 7.11 -3.41
C ASN A 152 -13.87 7.57 -2.95
N LYS A 153 -14.84 7.58 -3.86
CA LYS A 153 -16.21 7.98 -3.54
C LYS A 153 -17.16 6.79 -3.47
N PRO A 154 -18.00 6.73 -2.43
CA PRO A 154 -18.97 5.65 -2.26
C PRO A 154 -20.04 5.60 -3.37
N ASP A 155 -20.25 6.71 -4.09
CA ASP A 155 -21.22 6.81 -5.17
C ASP A 155 -20.73 6.23 -6.51
N GLY A 156 -19.50 5.73 -6.57
CA GLY A 156 -18.88 5.16 -7.76
C GLY A 156 -18.60 6.16 -8.89
N SER A 157 -18.76 7.47 -8.64
CA SER A 157 -18.54 8.50 -9.67
C SER A 157 -17.09 8.64 -10.11
N GLU A 158 -16.15 8.09 -9.34
CA GLU A 158 -14.71 8.08 -9.62
C GLU A 158 -14.20 6.70 -10.06
N SER A 159 -15.08 5.75 -10.30
CA SER A 159 -14.68 4.41 -10.73
C SER A 159 -13.95 4.43 -12.08
N ALA A 160 -13.01 3.50 -12.24
CA ALA A 160 -12.28 3.37 -13.49
C ALA A 160 -13.25 3.06 -14.66
N PRO A 161 -13.00 3.59 -15.85
CA PRO A 161 -13.84 3.34 -17.00
C PRO A 161 -13.82 1.84 -17.37
N VAL A 162 -14.99 1.25 -17.46
CA VAL A 162 -15.16 -0.16 -17.86
C VAL A 162 -15.00 -0.29 -19.37
N ILE A 163 -14.10 -1.15 -19.79
CA ILE A 163 -13.93 -1.53 -21.20
C ILE A 163 -14.68 -2.85 -21.40
N GLY A 164 -15.71 -2.83 -22.24
CA GLY A 164 -16.47 -4.04 -22.58
C GLY A 164 -15.59 -5.06 -23.32
N VAL A 165 -15.75 -6.34 -23.01
CA VAL A 165 -15.14 -7.44 -23.73
C VAL A 165 -15.81 -7.63 -25.10
N TYR A 166 -15.06 -8.09 -26.08
CA TYR A 166 -15.53 -8.28 -27.46
C TYR A 166 -16.50 -9.46 -27.59
N GLU A 167 -16.24 -10.52 -26.82
CA GLU A 167 -17.09 -11.73 -26.75
C GLU A 167 -17.66 -11.91 -25.35
N THR A 168 -18.98 -11.71 -25.20
CA THR A 168 -19.67 -11.69 -23.90
C THR A 168 -19.85 -13.09 -23.25
N THR A 169 -19.51 -14.19 -23.93
CA THR A 169 -19.90 -15.53 -23.50
C THR A 169 -18.80 -16.40 -22.94
N LYS A 170 -17.51 -16.03 -23.00
CA LYS A 170 -16.40 -16.93 -22.68
C LYS A 170 -15.24 -16.36 -21.81
N GLY A 171 -15.47 -15.28 -21.11
CA GLY A 171 -14.40 -14.64 -20.36
C GLY A 171 -13.44 -13.84 -21.24
N ILE A 172 -12.31 -13.42 -20.70
CA ILE A 172 -11.32 -12.61 -21.41
C ILE A 172 -10.58 -13.48 -22.45
N THR A 173 -10.63 -13.06 -23.71
CA THR A 173 -9.96 -13.71 -24.82
C THR A 173 -8.70 -12.95 -25.25
N TYR A 174 -7.83 -13.59 -26.06
CA TYR A 174 -6.65 -12.92 -26.63
C TYR A 174 -7.03 -11.67 -27.46
N LYS A 175 -8.17 -11.71 -28.14
CA LYS A 175 -8.70 -10.56 -28.90
C LYS A 175 -9.02 -9.38 -27.99
N ASP A 176 -9.54 -9.63 -26.79
CA ASP A 176 -9.84 -8.57 -25.83
C ASP A 176 -8.57 -7.90 -25.33
N LEU A 177 -7.52 -8.67 -25.04
CA LEU A 177 -6.21 -8.13 -24.67
C LEU A 177 -5.60 -7.28 -25.81
N LEU A 178 -5.68 -7.76 -27.03
CA LEU A 178 -5.20 -7.02 -28.20
C LEU A 178 -5.99 -5.72 -28.39
N HIS A 179 -7.31 -5.76 -28.18
CA HIS A 179 -8.18 -4.58 -28.28
C HIS A 179 -7.84 -3.52 -27.22
N ILE A 180 -7.60 -3.95 -25.99
CA ILE A 180 -7.16 -3.06 -24.90
C ILE A 180 -5.81 -2.42 -25.26
N TRP A 181 -4.87 -3.22 -25.74
CA TRP A 181 -3.54 -2.74 -26.14
C TRP A 181 -3.59 -1.72 -27.28
N VAL A 182 -4.33 -2.02 -28.34
CA VAL A 182 -4.50 -1.11 -29.49
C VAL A 182 -5.17 0.19 -29.03
N ARG A 183 -6.17 0.11 -28.16
CA ARG A 183 -6.84 1.29 -27.62
C ARG A 183 -5.91 2.15 -26.79
N ALA A 184 -5.09 1.56 -25.93
CA ALA A 184 -4.09 2.28 -25.15
C ALA A 184 -3.03 2.94 -26.03
N ALA A 185 -2.52 2.22 -27.05
CA ALA A 185 -1.56 2.75 -28.02
C ALA A 185 -2.14 3.95 -28.78
N ARG A 186 -3.42 3.91 -29.18
CA ARG A 186 -4.11 5.06 -29.82
C ARG A 186 -4.21 6.28 -28.92
N MET A 187 -4.28 6.08 -27.59
CA MET A 187 -4.28 7.16 -26.60
C MET A 187 -2.86 7.61 -26.23
N GLY A 188 -1.82 7.11 -26.92
CA GLY A 188 -0.43 7.43 -26.60
C GLY A 188 0.08 6.83 -25.28
N ARG A 189 -0.62 5.84 -24.72
CA ARG A 189 -0.23 5.15 -23.49
C ARG A 189 0.43 3.82 -23.81
N ASN A 190 1.62 3.64 -23.30
CA ASN A 190 2.34 2.36 -23.39
C ASN A 190 2.17 1.59 -22.09
N PHE A 191 1.87 0.29 -22.18
CA PHE A 191 1.94 -0.60 -21.03
C PHE A 191 3.40 -0.85 -20.66
N THR A 192 3.79 -0.47 -19.48
CA THR A 192 5.13 -0.72 -18.92
C THR A 192 5.15 -1.92 -17.99
N THR A 193 4.00 -2.29 -17.44
CA THR A 193 3.80 -3.45 -16.58
C THR A 193 2.51 -4.16 -16.98
N MET A 194 2.55 -5.48 -17.06
CA MET A 194 1.39 -6.37 -17.17
C MET A 194 1.25 -7.19 -15.90
#